data_9671c3305153bc747c586e480fa1ec1e
#
_entry.id   9671c3305153bc747c586e480fa1ec1e
#
_cell.length_a   1.000
_cell.length_b   1.000
_cell.length_c   1.000
_cell.angle_alpha   90.00
_cell.angle_beta   90.00
_cell.angle_gamma   90.00
#
_symmetry.space_group_name_H-M   'P 1'
#
loop_
_entity.id
_entity.type
_entity.pdbx_description
1 polymer ?
#
loop_
_entity_poly.entity_id
_entity_poly.type
_entity_poly.pdbx_seq_one_letter_code
_entity_poly.pdbx_strand_id
1 'polypeptide(L)'
;MPVQGEIWWAQAEDTRRPVLIVTRSEAVPVLRWLIVAPVTRTVRGIPTEIRLGAAEGLSVPCAATFDNLQPIRRSYLTDRVGVLSSRRAAICDALRALADC
;
A
#
# COMPACT_ATOMS: atom_id res chain seq x y z
N MET A 1 -13.71 6.80 -0.26
CA MET A 1 -13.11 6.21 -1.48
C MET A 1 -11.59 6.29 -1.37
N PRO A 2 -10.87 5.17 -1.51
CA PRO A 2 -9.40 5.20 -1.41
C PRO A 2 -8.76 6.00 -2.54
N VAL A 3 -7.59 6.55 -2.27
CA VAL A 3 -6.75 7.18 -3.30
C VAL A 3 -5.33 6.65 -3.19
N GLN A 4 -4.59 6.76 -4.28
CA GLN A 4 -3.22 6.29 -4.34
C GLN A 4 -2.38 6.90 -3.22
N GLY A 5 -1.57 6.08 -2.57
CA GLY A 5 -0.70 6.50 -1.48
C GLY A 5 -1.34 6.48 -0.11
N GLU A 6 -2.64 6.22 -0.02
CA GLU A 6 -3.29 6.02 1.28
C GLU A 6 -3.04 4.61 1.80
N ILE A 7 -3.01 4.50 3.12
CA ILE A 7 -2.88 3.21 3.80
C ILE A 7 -4.23 2.89 4.41
N TRP A 8 -4.74 1.70 4.11
CA TRP A 8 -6.05 1.25 4.56
C TRP A 8 -5.96 -0.10 5.22
N TRP A 9 -6.84 -0.35 6.19
CA TRP A 9 -7.06 -1.70 6.69
C TRP A 9 -7.82 -2.48 5.63
N ALA A 10 -7.32 -3.69 5.33
CA ALA A 10 -7.98 -4.62 4.42
C ALA A 10 -8.44 -5.84 5.23
N GLN A 11 -9.70 -6.19 5.08
CA GLN A 11 -10.32 -7.30 5.79
C GLN A 11 -10.84 -8.31 4.79
N ALA A 12 -10.27 -9.51 4.79
CA ALA A 12 -10.70 -10.61 3.94
C ALA A 12 -10.74 -11.87 4.78
N GLU A 13 -11.90 -12.50 4.89
CA GLU A 13 -12.10 -13.69 5.69
C GLU A 13 -11.61 -13.47 7.13
N ASP A 14 -10.57 -14.20 7.55
CA ASP A 14 -10.04 -14.10 8.91
C ASP A 14 -8.85 -13.15 9.03
N THR A 15 -8.41 -12.57 7.92
CA THR A 15 -7.19 -11.77 7.89
C THR A 15 -7.52 -10.29 7.84
N ARG A 16 -6.86 -9.50 8.69
CA ARG A 16 -6.95 -8.06 8.67
C ARG A 16 -5.53 -7.49 8.73
N ARG A 17 -5.18 -6.69 7.73
CA ARG A 17 -3.84 -6.10 7.66
C ARG A 17 -3.87 -4.75 6.96
N PRO A 18 -2.89 -3.88 7.23
CA PRO A 18 -2.79 -2.64 6.49
C PRO A 18 -2.19 -2.88 5.11
N VAL A 19 -2.66 -2.11 4.13
CA VAL A 19 -2.15 -2.16 2.76
C VAL A 19 -1.98 -0.75 2.23
N LEU A 20 -1.01 -0.57 1.34
CA LEU A 20 -0.79 0.70 0.65
C LEU A 20 -1.48 0.64 -0.70
N ILE A 21 -2.28 1.67 -1.00
CA ILE A 21 -3.00 1.74 -2.28
C ILE A 21 -2.02 2.17 -3.37
N VAL A 22 -1.82 1.31 -4.36
CA VAL A 22 -0.88 1.55 -5.47
C VAL A 22 -1.63 2.01 -6.73
N THR A 23 -2.83 1.50 -6.96
CA THR A 23 -3.65 1.89 -8.13
C THR A 23 -3.79 3.41 -8.19
N ARG A 24 -3.62 3.97 -9.39
CA ARG A 24 -3.78 5.41 -9.60
C ARG A 24 -5.18 5.88 -9.19
N SER A 25 -5.26 7.06 -8.62
CA SER A 25 -6.49 7.56 -8.00
C SER A 25 -7.69 7.62 -8.96
N GLU A 26 -7.47 8.01 -10.23
CA GLU A 26 -8.55 8.11 -11.21
C GLU A 26 -9.15 6.74 -11.55
N ALA A 27 -8.41 5.66 -11.39
CA ALA A 27 -8.90 4.32 -11.70
C ALA A 27 -9.66 3.68 -10.54
N VAL A 28 -9.42 4.15 -9.31
CA VAL A 28 -10.04 3.56 -8.12
C VAL A 28 -11.56 3.48 -8.20
N PRO A 29 -12.29 4.55 -8.60
CA PRO A 29 -13.75 4.48 -8.61
C PRO A 29 -14.33 3.52 -9.64
N VAL A 30 -13.57 3.17 -10.68
CA VAL A 30 -14.11 2.35 -11.78
C VAL A 30 -13.65 0.90 -11.73
N LEU A 31 -12.68 0.57 -10.87
CA LEU A 31 -12.17 -0.79 -10.77
C LEU A 31 -12.74 -1.49 -9.54
N ARG A 32 -13.08 -2.77 -9.70
CA ARG A 32 -13.49 -3.60 -8.56
C ARG A 32 -12.28 -4.08 -7.77
N TRP A 33 -11.17 -4.29 -8.46
CA TRP A 33 -9.93 -4.78 -7.88
C TRP A 33 -8.89 -3.69 -7.94
N LEU A 34 -8.26 -3.43 -6.81
CA LEU A 34 -7.20 -2.44 -6.69
C LEU A 34 -5.88 -3.18 -6.44
N ILE A 35 -4.79 -2.64 -6.98
CA ILE A 35 -3.46 -3.15 -6.69
C ILE A 35 -2.98 -2.50 -5.39
N VAL A 36 -2.56 -3.32 -4.46
CA VAL A 36 -2.07 -2.86 -3.16
C VAL A 36 -0.74 -3.51 -2.83
N ALA A 37 0.05 -2.83 -2.02
CA ALA A 37 1.28 -3.36 -1.45
C ALA A 37 1.01 -3.71 0.01
N PRO A 38 1.12 -4.98 0.42
CA PRO A 38 0.89 -5.33 1.81
C PRO A 38 1.97 -4.74 2.70
N VAL A 39 1.56 -4.37 3.91
CA VAL A 39 2.44 -3.78 4.91
C VAL A 39 2.91 -4.88 5.85
N THR A 40 4.21 -4.96 6.08
CA THR A 40 4.82 -5.98 6.93
C THR A 40 5.71 -5.34 7.98
N ARG A 41 5.82 -5.98 9.15
CA ARG A 41 6.76 -5.56 10.19
C ARG A 41 8.20 -5.97 9.86
N THR A 42 8.39 -6.90 8.96
CA THR A 42 9.72 -7.34 8.54
C THR A 42 10.27 -6.36 7.53
N VAL A 43 11.16 -5.48 7.99
CA VAL A 43 11.79 -4.45 7.14
C VAL A 43 13.14 -4.96 6.68
N ARG A 44 13.30 -5.09 5.35
CA ARG A 44 14.54 -5.58 4.75
C ARG A 44 15.46 -4.48 4.28
N GLY A 45 14.95 -3.25 4.11
CA GLY A 45 15.74 -2.12 3.65
C GLY A 45 16.15 -2.23 2.20
N ILE A 46 15.29 -2.77 1.35
CA ILE A 46 15.56 -2.95 -0.08
C ILE A 46 14.75 -1.95 -0.90
N PRO A 47 15.16 -1.67 -2.16
CA PRO A 47 14.51 -0.63 -2.97
C PRO A 47 13.03 -0.88 -3.28
N THR A 48 12.56 -2.12 -3.20
CA THR A 48 11.15 -2.46 -3.43
C THR A 48 10.28 -2.27 -2.19
N GLU A 49 10.83 -1.70 -1.12
CA GLU A 49 10.08 -1.41 0.10
C GLU A 49 9.96 0.08 0.32
N ILE A 50 8.81 0.51 0.86
CA ILE A 50 8.61 1.88 1.34
C ILE A 50 8.49 1.82 2.85
N ARG A 51 9.42 2.47 3.57
CA ARG A 51 9.42 2.52 5.02
C ARG A 51 8.22 3.32 5.53
N LEU A 52 7.53 2.78 6.52
CA LEU A 52 6.35 3.41 7.13
C LEU A 52 6.48 3.38 8.64
N GLY A 53 5.76 4.27 9.30
CA GLY A 53 5.75 4.33 10.76
C GLY A 53 4.73 5.30 11.29
N ALA A 54 5.06 5.97 12.40
CA ALA A 54 4.13 6.87 13.08
C ALA A 54 3.62 8.00 12.18
N ALA A 55 4.48 8.52 11.30
CA ALA A 55 4.08 9.61 10.39
C ALA A 55 2.94 9.20 9.46
N GLU A 56 2.80 7.91 9.17
CA GLU A 56 1.74 7.38 8.32
C GLU A 56 0.58 6.77 9.11
N GLY A 57 0.60 6.91 10.43
CA GLY A 57 -0.49 6.42 11.27
C GLY A 57 -0.33 4.99 11.76
N LEU A 58 0.87 4.42 11.65
CA LEU A 58 1.13 3.05 12.09
C LEU A 58 1.84 3.05 13.45
N SER A 59 1.49 2.09 14.29
CA SER A 59 1.99 2.05 15.67
C SER A 59 3.41 1.53 15.79
N VAL A 60 3.93 0.85 14.78
CA VAL A 60 5.28 0.28 14.82
C VAL A 60 5.97 0.53 13.47
N PRO A 61 7.33 0.54 13.46
CA PRO A 61 8.05 0.60 12.19
C PRO A 61 7.72 -0.61 11.30
N CYS A 62 7.46 -0.35 10.03
CA CYS A 62 7.07 -1.38 9.07
C CYS A 62 7.40 -0.91 7.65
N ALA A 63 7.01 -1.70 6.66
CA ALA A 63 7.27 -1.37 5.27
C ALA A 63 6.17 -1.91 4.38
N ALA A 64 5.83 -1.15 3.34
CA ALA A 64 4.99 -1.63 2.26
C ALA A 64 5.89 -2.38 1.27
N THR A 65 5.57 -3.63 0.99
CA THR A 65 6.42 -4.47 0.15
C THR A 65 5.86 -4.60 -1.26
N PHE A 66 6.61 -4.09 -2.24
CA PHE A 66 6.19 -4.13 -3.64
C PHE A 66 6.52 -5.47 -4.29
N ASP A 67 7.37 -6.28 -3.68
CA ASP A 67 7.62 -7.63 -4.18
C ASP A 67 6.39 -8.54 -4.04
N ASN A 68 5.44 -8.14 -3.21
CA ASN A 68 4.21 -8.89 -2.96
C ASN A 68 2.95 -8.12 -3.38
N LEU A 69 3.05 -7.29 -4.40
CA LEU A 69 1.87 -6.60 -4.93
C LEU A 69 0.77 -7.60 -5.24
N GLN A 70 -0.45 -7.25 -4.89
CA GLN A 70 -1.58 -8.13 -5.12
C GLN A 70 -2.85 -7.34 -5.42
N PRO A 71 -3.78 -7.93 -6.18
CA PRO A 71 -5.09 -7.33 -6.33
C PRO A 71 -5.95 -7.63 -5.10
N ILE A 72 -6.77 -6.66 -4.72
CA ILE A 72 -7.71 -6.85 -3.62
C ILE A 72 -9.04 -6.20 -4.03
N ARG A 73 -10.15 -6.78 -3.61
CA ARG A 73 -11.45 -6.18 -3.87
C ARG A 73 -11.56 -4.88 -3.09
N ARG A 74 -12.02 -3.83 -3.77
CA ARG A 74 -12.22 -2.53 -3.14
C ARG A 74 -13.11 -2.64 -1.90
N SER A 75 -14.10 -3.52 -1.93
CA SER A 75 -15.02 -3.73 -0.81
C SER A 75 -14.35 -4.29 0.44
N TYR A 76 -13.14 -4.83 0.33
CA TYR A 76 -12.42 -5.35 1.50
C TYR A 76 -11.72 -4.24 2.29
N LEU A 77 -11.61 -3.04 1.74
CA LEU A 77 -11.00 -1.91 2.44
C LEU A 77 -12.01 -1.32 3.42
N THR A 78 -11.66 -1.32 4.71
CA THR A 78 -12.59 -0.95 5.76
C THR A 78 -12.33 0.43 6.35
N ASP A 79 -11.10 0.73 6.74
CA ASP A 79 -10.75 1.96 7.44
C ASP A 79 -9.46 2.55 6.92
N ARG A 80 -9.44 3.85 6.76
CA ARG A 80 -8.22 4.56 6.38
C ARG A 80 -7.32 4.70 7.59
N VAL A 81 -6.04 4.37 7.43
CA VAL A 81 -5.02 4.49 8.49
C VAL A 81 -4.28 5.82 8.37
N GLY A 82 -3.84 6.16 7.18
CA GLY A 82 -3.05 7.36 6.95
C GLY A 82 -2.68 7.50 5.49
N VAL A 83 -1.66 8.31 5.22
CA VAL A 83 -1.25 8.60 3.86
C VAL A 83 0.26 8.82 3.80
N LEU A 84 0.89 8.35 2.71
CA LEU A 84 2.29 8.63 2.41
C LEU A 84 2.48 10.10 2.06
N SER A 85 3.43 10.79 2.71
CA SER A 85 3.69 12.20 2.41
C SER A 85 4.30 12.38 1.00
N SER A 86 5.21 11.51 0.59
CA SER A 86 5.80 11.57 -0.76
C SER A 86 5.26 10.47 -1.66
N ARG A 87 3.97 10.26 -1.59
CA ARG A 87 3.28 9.11 -2.17
C ARG A 87 3.68 8.75 -3.59
N ARG A 88 3.67 9.75 -4.46
CA ARG A 88 3.87 9.49 -5.88
C ARG A 88 5.31 9.11 -6.19
N ALA A 89 6.25 9.88 -5.69
CA ALA A 89 7.67 9.62 -5.93
C ALA A 89 8.10 8.28 -5.35
N ALA A 90 7.71 8.00 -4.11
CA ALA A 90 8.08 6.75 -3.45
C ALA A 90 7.48 5.53 -4.16
N ILE A 91 6.22 5.62 -4.58
CA ILE A 91 5.56 4.53 -5.30
C ILE A 91 6.23 4.28 -6.65
N CYS A 92 6.52 5.34 -7.40
CA CYS A 92 7.18 5.21 -8.70
C CYS A 92 8.59 4.62 -8.56
N ASP A 93 9.33 5.03 -7.55
CA ASP A 93 10.67 4.50 -7.31
C ASP A 93 10.61 3.00 -6.99
N ALA A 94 9.67 2.58 -6.14
CA ALA A 94 9.51 1.17 -5.80
C ALA A 94 9.08 0.34 -7.01
N LEU A 95 8.20 0.87 -7.84
CA LEU A 95 7.77 0.18 -9.06
C LEU A 95 8.91 0.02 -10.06
N ARG A 96 9.76 1.04 -10.20
CA ARG A 96 10.94 0.93 -11.06
C ARG A 96 11.92 -0.12 -10.56
N ALA A 97 12.12 -0.18 -9.25
CA ALA A 97 12.99 -1.17 -8.64
C ALA A 97 12.46 -2.59 -8.86
N LEU A 98 11.13 -2.74 -8.83
CA LEU A 98 10.49 -4.04 -9.03
C LEU A 98 10.57 -4.51 -10.48
N ALA A 99 10.35 -3.62 -11.42
CA ALA A 99 10.09 -3.99 -12.82
C ALA A 99 11.27 -3.74 -13.77
N ASP A 100 12.33 -3.11 -13.32
CA ASP A 100 13.50 -2.82 -14.15
C ASP A 100 13.13 -2.10 -15.45
N CYS A 101 12.30 -1.10 -15.34
CA CYS A 101 11.82 -0.33 -16.49
C CYS A 101 12.65 0.89 -16.79
#